data_eaed63e484d2b5efe03969db5cd6c902
#
_entry.id   eaed63e484d2b5efe03969db5cd6c902
#
_cell.length_a   1.000
_cell.length_b   1.000
_cell.length_c   1.000
_cell.angle_alpha   90.00
_cell.angle_beta   90.00
_cell.angle_gamma   90.00
#
_symmetry.space_group_name_H-M   'P 1'
#
loop_
_entity.id
_entity.type
_entity.pdbx_description
1 polymer ?
#
loop_
_entity_poly.entity_id
_entity_poly.type
_entity_poly.pdbx_seq_one_letter_code
_entity_poly.pdbx_strand_id
1 'polypeptide(L)'
;MSKLSRIAAVFLPLCLGSLAQGPPSLETFSSPDGTFQFVYPESYELLVGERLLKTTQGRQSALPVCDFSTAVACVLYPIESERDTKLEAAAFSVDTVASATNEPDCLAYKDQGAHSRTLDLSQTSISIRSRTFRHASATRKIAGHLQAADYYRTFSQKKCYELQIEISISDDPAHKNVSAGNSLGDTTANTARESLKLILSSVVFEKE
;
A
#
# COMPACT_ATOMS: atom_id res chain seq x y z
N MET A 1 -72.91 31.97 1.90
CA MET A 1 -71.80 32.42 1.04
C MET A 1 -70.51 32.11 1.73
N SER A 2 -69.90 31.03 1.37
CA SER A 2 -68.67 30.49 2.01
C SER A 2 -67.46 30.80 1.13
N LYS A 3 -66.46 31.52 1.69
CA LYS A 3 -65.21 31.84 1.01
C LYS A 3 -64.17 30.70 1.31
N LEU A 4 -63.87 29.93 0.31
CA LEU A 4 -62.75 29.01 0.36
C LEU A 4 -61.43 29.77 0.15
N SER A 5 -60.55 29.77 1.18
CA SER A 5 -59.20 30.28 1.09
C SER A 5 -58.29 29.17 0.55
N ARG A 6 -57.63 29.38 -0.60
CA ARG A 6 -56.64 28.49 -1.16
C ARG A 6 -55.27 28.81 -0.59
N ILE A 7 -54.71 27.88 0.17
CA ILE A 7 -53.31 27.94 0.63
C ILE A 7 -52.47 27.30 -0.49
N ALA A 8 -51.62 28.12 -1.13
CA ALA A 8 -50.65 27.64 -2.08
C ALA A 8 -49.39 27.22 -1.29
N ALA A 9 -49.11 25.92 -1.26
CA ALA A 9 -47.86 25.40 -0.72
C ALA A 9 -46.71 25.61 -1.74
N VAL A 10 -45.77 26.46 -1.41
CA VAL A 10 -44.55 26.66 -2.19
C VAL A 10 -43.57 25.56 -1.81
N PHE A 11 -43.38 24.59 -2.68
CA PHE A 11 -42.30 23.61 -2.59
C PHE A 11 -40.99 24.27 -3.05
N LEU A 12 -40.08 24.57 -2.11
CA LEU A 12 -38.70 24.89 -2.44
C LEU A 12 -37.97 23.57 -2.74
N PRO A 13 -37.34 23.40 -3.92
CA PRO A 13 -36.45 22.28 -4.14
C PRO A 13 -35.15 22.54 -3.37
N LEU A 14 -34.89 21.72 -2.36
CA LEU A 14 -33.56 21.60 -1.73
C LEU A 14 -32.62 20.96 -2.76
N CYS A 15 -31.87 21.79 -3.48
CA CYS A 15 -30.69 21.35 -4.23
C CYS A 15 -29.64 20.90 -3.22
N LEU A 16 -29.63 19.60 -2.91
CA LEU A 16 -28.49 18.90 -2.29
C LEU A 16 -27.34 18.96 -3.29
N GLY A 17 -26.49 19.97 -3.16
CA GLY A 17 -25.24 20.06 -3.88
C GLY A 17 -24.36 18.89 -3.47
N SER A 18 -24.31 17.84 -4.29
CA SER A 18 -23.24 16.87 -4.24
C SER A 18 -21.93 17.64 -4.46
N LEU A 19 -21.15 17.82 -3.41
CA LEU A 19 -19.75 18.24 -3.51
C LEU A 19 -19.05 17.12 -4.27
N ALA A 20 -18.93 17.27 -5.57
CA ALA A 20 -18.05 16.43 -6.38
C ALA A 20 -16.63 16.66 -5.84
N GLN A 21 -16.12 15.71 -5.07
CA GLN A 21 -14.71 15.68 -4.70
C GLN A 21 -13.93 15.62 -6.02
N GLY A 22 -13.12 16.64 -6.26
CA GLY A 22 -12.20 16.65 -7.40
C GLY A 22 -11.28 15.40 -7.36
N PRO A 23 -10.66 15.02 -8.48
CA PRO A 23 -9.70 13.93 -8.47
C PRO A 23 -8.63 14.21 -7.42
N PRO A 24 -8.16 13.17 -6.69
CA PRO A 24 -7.13 13.34 -5.66
C PRO A 24 -5.88 14.00 -6.29
N SER A 25 -5.31 14.98 -5.60
CA SER A 25 -4.03 15.55 -6.03
C SER A 25 -2.93 14.48 -5.89
N LEU A 26 -2.01 14.47 -6.84
CA LEU A 26 -0.93 13.50 -6.94
C LEU A 26 0.42 14.19 -6.78
N GLU A 27 1.32 13.55 -6.05
CA GLU A 27 2.71 13.93 -5.91
C GLU A 27 3.63 12.95 -6.62
N THR A 28 4.83 13.38 -6.96
CA THR A 28 5.85 12.53 -7.57
C THR A 28 7.05 12.43 -6.64
N PHE A 29 7.44 11.21 -6.33
CA PHE A 29 8.73 10.91 -5.71
C PHE A 29 9.74 10.56 -6.80
N SER A 30 10.97 11.10 -6.68
CA SER A 30 12.13 10.68 -7.46
C SER A 30 13.22 10.23 -6.52
N SER A 31 13.83 9.07 -6.80
CA SER A 31 14.94 8.56 -5.99
C SER A 31 16.11 9.55 -5.99
N PRO A 32 16.87 9.68 -4.89
CA PRO A 32 17.99 10.64 -4.81
C PRO A 32 19.06 10.46 -5.89
N ASP A 33 19.21 9.23 -6.40
CA ASP A 33 20.15 8.90 -7.47
C ASP A 33 19.51 8.97 -8.88
N GLY A 34 18.25 9.39 -8.98
CA GLY A 34 17.52 9.50 -10.24
C GLY A 34 17.15 8.15 -10.88
N THR A 35 17.38 7.03 -10.23
CA THR A 35 17.22 5.70 -10.83
C THR A 35 15.77 5.35 -11.14
N PHE A 36 14.85 5.79 -10.27
CA PHE A 36 13.42 5.53 -10.44
C PHE A 36 12.57 6.67 -9.89
N GLN A 37 11.32 6.70 -10.33
CA GLN A 37 10.28 7.60 -9.82
C GLN A 37 8.94 6.89 -9.78
N PHE A 38 8.04 7.39 -8.92
CA PHE A 38 6.63 6.96 -8.87
C PHE A 38 5.72 8.11 -8.44
N VAL A 39 4.42 7.92 -8.67
CA VAL A 39 3.37 8.89 -8.31
C VAL A 39 2.52 8.32 -7.19
N TYR A 40 2.15 9.15 -6.22
CA TYR A 40 1.32 8.78 -5.07
C TYR A 40 0.33 9.90 -4.72
N PRO A 41 -0.81 9.59 -4.05
CA PRO A 41 -1.75 10.62 -3.60
C PRO A 41 -1.14 11.52 -2.52
N GLU A 42 -1.36 12.83 -2.59
CA GLU A 42 -0.89 13.82 -1.60
C GLU A 42 -1.36 13.50 -0.17
N SER A 43 -2.52 12.85 -0.04
CA SER A 43 -3.06 12.43 1.26
C SER A 43 -2.28 11.27 1.92
N TYR A 44 -1.32 10.66 1.21
CA TYR A 44 -0.50 9.57 1.73
C TYR A 44 0.79 10.10 2.33
N GLU A 45 1.27 9.49 3.40
CA GLU A 45 2.52 9.90 4.04
C GLU A 45 3.72 9.25 3.34
N LEU A 46 4.60 10.06 2.77
CA LEU A 46 5.89 9.60 2.23
C LEU A 46 6.99 9.68 3.29
N LEU A 47 7.64 8.55 3.55
CA LEU A 47 8.78 8.40 4.44
C LEU A 47 10.03 8.13 3.62
N VAL A 48 11.09 8.94 3.82
CA VAL A 48 12.39 8.81 3.16
C VAL A 48 13.53 9.16 4.13
N GLY A 49 14.70 8.55 3.96
CA GLY A 49 15.91 8.87 4.71
C GLY A 49 15.70 8.83 6.23
N GLU A 50 16.06 9.90 6.94
CA GLU A 50 15.96 9.96 8.41
C GLU A 50 14.54 9.84 8.94
N ARG A 51 13.51 10.25 8.19
CA ARG A 51 12.10 10.10 8.60
C ARG A 51 11.71 8.63 8.68
N LEU A 52 12.22 7.85 7.75
CA LEU A 52 12.05 6.40 7.73
C LEU A 52 12.62 5.77 9.01
N LEU A 53 13.89 6.09 9.34
CA LEU A 53 14.57 5.58 10.53
C LEU A 53 13.87 5.99 11.84
N LYS A 54 13.41 7.24 11.95
CA LYS A 54 12.71 7.74 13.15
C LYS A 54 11.36 7.08 13.35
N THR A 55 10.64 6.77 12.28
CA THR A 55 9.32 6.13 12.35
C THR A 55 9.44 4.68 12.83
N THR A 56 10.48 3.96 12.39
CA THR A 56 10.76 2.60 12.86
C THR A 56 11.15 2.54 14.34
N GLN A 57 11.81 3.57 14.86
CA GLN A 57 12.23 3.63 16.28
C GLN A 57 11.10 4.09 17.23
N GLY A 58 10.14 4.89 16.75
CA GLY A 58 9.11 5.51 17.58
C GLY A 58 7.78 4.77 17.62
N ARG A 59 7.45 3.99 16.61
CA ARG A 59 6.23 3.17 16.59
C ARG A 59 6.56 1.78 17.13
N GLN A 60 6.25 1.55 18.40
CA GLN A 60 6.06 0.20 18.96
C GLN A 60 4.78 -0.45 18.38
N SER A 61 4.49 -0.22 17.12
CA SER A 61 3.49 -0.98 16.39
C SER A 61 4.07 -2.39 16.25
N ALA A 62 3.34 -3.39 16.72
CA ALA A 62 3.72 -4.80 16.66
C ALA A 62 3.99 -5.31 15.24
N LEU A 63 3.86 -4.45 14.25
CA LEU A 63 3.92 -4.75 12.83
C LEU A 63 4.77 -3.71 12.10
N PRO A 64 6.02 -4.08 11.76
CA PRO A 64 6.85 -3.24 10.92
C PRO A 64 6.30 -3.25 9.49
N VAL A 65 5.40 -2.32 9.22
CA VAL A 65 5.17 -1.88 7.84
C VAL A 65 6.30 -0.90 7.58
N CYS A 66 7.09 -1.15 6.55
CA CYS A 66 8.30 -0.39 6.29
C CYS A 66 9.45 -0.66 7.31
N ASP A 67 9.91 -1.90 7.48
CA ASP A 67 11.09 -2.26 8.32
C ASP A 67 12.38 -2.16 7.48
N PHE A 68 13.22 -1.12 7.75
CA PHE A 68 14.09 -0.67 6.69
C PHE A 68 15.48 -0.20 7.12
N SER A 69 16.38 -1.08 7.13
CA SER A 69 17.79 -0.74 6.97
C SER A 69 18.18 -0.44 5.50
N THR A 70 17.34 -0.78 4.55
CA THR A 70 17.63 -0.75 3.10
C THR A 70 16.59 -0.01 2.26
N ALA A 71 15.49 0.47 2.87
CA ALA A 71 14.43 1.15 2.15
C ALA A 71 14.89 2.52 1.61
N VAL A 72 14.58 2.76 0.36
CA VAL A 72 14.78 4.06 -0.30
C VAL A 72 13.59 4.97 -0.03
N ALA A 73 12.38 4.42 -0.08
CA ALA A 73 11.13 5.14 0.15
C ALA A 73 10.03 4.21 0.66
N CYS A 74 9.12 4.78 1.45
CA CYS A 74 7.91 4.11 1.89
C CYS A 74 6.73 5.08 1.85
N VAL A 75 5.61 4.67 1.27
CA VAL A 75 4.35 5.42 1.24
C VAL A 75 3.34 4.71 2.10
N LEU A 76 2.87 5.38 3.16
CA LEU A 76 1.86 4.86 4.07
C LEU A 76 0.47 5.22 3.55
N TYR A 77 -0.41 4.21 3.47
CA TYR A 77 -1.83 4.41 3.23
C TYR A 77 -2.47 5.10 4.44
N PRO A 78 -3.27 6.16 4.28
CA PRO A 78 -3.95 6.82 5.39
C PRO A 78 -5.01 5.88 5.95
N ILE A 79 -4.86 5.50 7.21
CA ILE A 79 -5.88 4.75 7.93
C ILE A 79 -6.70 5.78 8.69
N GLU A 80 -7.88 6.06 8.19
CA GLU A 80 -8.87 6.80 8.97
C GLU A 80 -9.23 5.93 10.18
N SER A 81 -9.30 6.54 11.36
CA SER A 81 -9.62 5.86 12.62
C SER A 81 -11.11 5.45 12.69
N GLU A 82 -11.62 4.91 11.59
CA GLU A 82 -12.94 4.31 11.56
C GLU A 82 -12.94 3.06 12.43
N ARG A 83 -13.75 3.08 13.47
CA ARG A 83 -13.80 2.09 14.55
C ARG A 83 -14.15 0.67 14.09
N ASP A 84 -14.51 0.49 12.84
CA ASP A 84 -15.02 -0.77 12.29
C ASP A 84 -14.08 -1.45 11.26
N THR A 85 -12.89 -0.92 11.02
CA THR A 85 -11.92 -1.55 10.12
C THR A 85 -10.94 -2.45 10.87
N LYS A 86 -10.65 -3.62 10.30
CA LYS A 86 -9.57 -4.49 10.76
C LYS A 86 -8.20 -4.09 10.21
N LEU A 87 -8.16 -3.14 9.27
CA LEU A 87 -6.92 -2.65 8.69
C LEU A 87 -6.11 -1.88 9.73
N GLU A 88 -4.90 -2.35 10.02
CA GLU A 88 -3.99 -1.74 10.99
C GLU A 88 -2.87 -0.96 10.33
N ALA A 89 -2.41 -1.45 9.19
CA ALA A 89 -1.37 -0.81 8.40
C ALA A 89 -1.45 -1.24 6.93
N ALA A 90 -1.12 -0.34 6.03
CA ALA A 90 -0.90 -0.66 4.63
C ALA A 90 0.16 0.28 4.05
N ALA A 91 1.09 -0.26 3.27
CA ALA A 91 2.17 0.53 2.69
C ALA A 91 2.64 -0.01 1.34
N PHE A 92 3.20 0.91 0.56
CA PHE A 92 4.05 0.62 -0.59
C PHE A 92 5.48 1.04 -0.26
N SER A 93 6.46 0.18 -0.52
CA SER A 93 7.87 0.52 -0.33
C SER A 93 8.75 0.13 -1.49
N VAL A 94 9.89 0.77 -1.57
CA VAL A 94 10.98 0.44 -2.49
C VAL A 94 12.26 0.25 -1.69
N ASP A 95 12.85 -0.94 -1.81
CA ASP A 95 14.07 -1.38 -1.14
C ASP A 95 15.16 -1.70 -2.14
N THR A 96 16.42 -1.71 -1.67
CA THR A 96 17.53 -2.30 -2.40
C THR A 96 17.97 -3.60 -1.74
N VAL A 97 18.16 -4.65 -2.55
CA VAL A 97 18.62 -5.97 -2.09
C VAL A 97 20.14 -6.04 -2.26
N ALA A 98 20.87 -5.65 -1.24
CA ALA A 98 22.34 -5.51 -1.29
C ALA A 98 23.09 -6.83 -1.58
N SER A 99 22.52 -7.97 -1.18
CA SER A 99 23.09 -9.30 -1.39
C SER A 99 23.01 -9.78 -2.84
N ALA A 100 22.08 -9.22 -3.64
CA ALA A 100 21.88 -9.59 -5.04
C ALA A 100 22.71 -8.69 -5.96
N THR A 101 23.87 -9.13 -6.37
CA THR A 101 24.82 -8.35 -7.18
C THR A 101 24.65 -8.50 -8.68
N ASN A 102 23.78 -9.41 -9.11
CA ASN A 102 23.46 -9.67 -10.51
C ASN A 102 21.97 -9.99 -10.69
N GLU A 103 21.50 -9.94 -11.94
CA GLU A 103 20.09 -10.16 -12.26
C GLU A 103 19.56 -11.55 -11.87
N PRO A 104 20.25 -12.69 -12.15
CA PRO A 104 19.79 -14.00 -11.74
C PRO A 104 19.59 -14.14 -10.23
N ASP A 105 20.49 -13.60 -9.40
CA ASP A 105 20.36 -13.66 -7.95
C ASP A 105 19.24 -12.73 -7.45
N CYS A 106 19.08 -11.56 -8.06
CA CYS A 106 17.98 -10.65 -7.77
C CYS A 106 16.61 -11.32 -8.00
N LEU A 107 16.45 -11.97 -9.15
CA LEU A 107 15.17 -12.56 -9.55
C LEU A 107 14.88 -13.92 -8.88
N ALA A 108 15.88 -14.57 -8.28
CA ALA A 108 15.73 -15.90 -7.68
C ALA A 108 15.13 -15.90 -6.28
N TYR A 109 14.95 -14.75 -5.63
CA TYR A 109 14.50 -14.64 -4.21
C TYR A 109 15.30 -15.53 -3.25
N LYS A 110 16.60 -15.80 -3.54
CA LYS A 110 17.44 -16.68 -2.72
C LYS A 110 17.69 -16.13 -1.33
N ASP A 111 17.72 -14.80 -1.20
CA ASP A 111 17.94 -14.13 0.06
C ASP A 111 16.62 -13.91 0.79
N GLN A 112 16.22 -14.93 1.49
CA GLN A 112 15.24 -14.81 2.55
C GLN A 112 15.98 -14.19 3.74
N GLY A 113 16.19 -12.87 3.72
CA GLY A 113 16.81 -12.14 4.81
C GLY A 113 16.20 -12.52 6.16
N ALA A 114 16.77 -12.08 7.28
CA ALA A 114 16.55 -12.50 8.68
C ALA A 114 15.08 -12.64 9.15
N HIS A 115 14.12 -12.35 8.33
CA HIS A 115 12.70 -12.62 8.54
C HIS A 115 12.32 -13.89 7.78
N SER A 116 12.26 -15.02 8.49
CA SER A 116 11.74 -16.32 7.99
C SER A 116 10.30 -16.17 7.49
N ARG A 117 10.17 -15.65 6.27
CA ARG A 117 8.89 -15.50 5.56
C ARG A 117 8.71 -16.78 4.75
N THR A 118 7.63 -17.49 4.99
CA THR A 118 7.20 -18.53 4.06
C THR A 118 6.68 -17.83 2.81
N LEU A 119 7.56 -17.62 1.83
CA LEU A 119 7.14 -17.13 0.52
C LEU A 119 6.35 -18.23 -0.16
N ASP A 120 5.16 -17.91 -0.64
CA ASP A 120 4.51 -18.73 -1.65
C ASP A 120 5.34 -18.58 -2.94
N LEU A 121 6.13 -19.63 -3.24
CA LEU A 121 7.08 -19.64 -4.35
C LEU A 121 6.40 -19.85 -5.71
N SER A 122 5.11 -19.65 -5.84
CA SER A 122 4.47 -19.51 -7.16
C SER A 122 4.96 -18.20 -7.82
N GLN A 123 6.29 -18.17 -8.07
CA GLN A 123 6.93 -17.00 -8.64
C GLN A 123 6.43 -16.78 -10.06
N THR A 124 5.74 -15.68 -10.29
CA THR A 124 5.28 -15.28 -11.61
C THR A 124 6.12 -14.12 -12.14
N SER A 125 6.21 -13.99 -13.45
CA SER A 125 6.76 -12.77 -14.07
C SER A 125 5.61 -11.89 -14.48
N ILE A 126 5.67 -10.62 -14.09
CA ILE A 126 4.70 -9.63 -14.48
C ILE A 126 5.40 -8.45 -15.18
N SER A 127 4.69 -7.79 -16.06
CA SER A 127 5.19 -6.56 -16.71
C SER A 127 4.47 -5.35 -16.13
N ILE A 128 5.24 -4.40 -15.62
CA ILE A 128 4.74 -3.10 -15.19
C ILE A 128 5.34 -2.08 -16.15
N ARG A 129 4.49 -1.41 -16.94
CA ARG A 129 4.92 -0.58 -18.07
C ARG A 129 5.82 -1.38 -19.02
N SER A 130 7.07 -0.96 -19.19
CA SER A 130 8.04 -1.59 -20.11
C SER A 130 9.05 -2.51 -19.41
N ARG A 131 8.90 -2.74 -18.09
CA ARG A 131 9.87 -3.52 -17.30
C ARG A 131 9.25 -4.79 -16.75
N THR A 132 10.03 -5.87 -16.79
CA THR A 132 9.63 -7.16 -16.20
C THR A 132 10.05 -7.22 -14.75
N PHE A 133 9.13 -7.68 -13.90
CA PHE A 133 9.35 -7.95 -12.49
C PHE A 133 9.12 -9.41 -12.19
N ARG A 134 9.90 -9.94 -11.27
CA ARG A 134 9.61 -11.22 -10.63
C ARG A 134 8.71 -10.93 -9.44
N HIS A 135 7.53 -11.55 -9.41
CA HIS A 135 6.54 -11.39 -8.33
C HIS A 135 6.53 -12.63 -7.44
N ALA A 136 6.44 -12.41 -6.14
CA ALA A 136 6.18 -13.40 -5.12
C ALA A 136 5.23 -12.83 -4.08
N SER A 137 4.48 -13.68 -3.38
CA SER A 137 3.63 -13.26 -2.27
C SER A 137 3.96 -14.02 -0.99
N ALA A 138 3.67 -13.41 0.15
CA ALA A 138 3.79 -14.05 1.44
C ALA A 138 2.63 -13.65 2.34
N THR A 139 2.24 -14.59 3.18
CA THR A 139 1.30 -14.32 4.27
C THR A 139 1.89 -14.88 5.56
N ARG A 140 1.83 -14.10 6.63
CA ARG A 140 2.28 -14.56 7.96
C ARG A 140 1.29 -14.13 9.02
N LYS A 141 1.20 -14.93 10.09
CA LYS A 141 0.41 -14.61 11.28
C LYS A 141 1.36 -14.38 12.46
N ILE A 142 1.28 -13.21 13.08
CA ILE A 142 2.14 -12.81 14.20
C ILE A 142 1.26 -12.21 15.29
N ALA A 143 1.28 -12.81 16.49
CA ALA A 143 0.66 -12.26 17.70
C ALA A 143 -0.78 -11.71 17.51
N GLY A 144 -1.63 -12.43 16.75
CA GLY A 144 -3.02 -12.03 16.51
C GLY A 144 -3.21 -11.06 15.32
N HIS A 145 -2.16 -10.85 14.54
CA HIS A 145 -2.22 -10.04 13.32
C HIS A 145 -1.93 -10.90 12.09
N LEU A 146 -2.62 -10.64 11.00
CA LEU A 146 -2.35 -11.24 9.70
C LEU A 146 -1.68 -10.19 8.81
N GLN A 147 -0.47 -10.50 8.36
CA GLN A 147 0.24 -9.71 7.36
C GLN A 147 0.23 -10.44 6.03
N ALA A 148 -0.10 -9.70 4.96
CA ALA A 148 0.02 -10.16 3.59
C ALA A 148 0.90 -9.18 2.83
N ALA A 149 1.86 -9.70 2.08
CA ALA A 149 2.79 -8.89 1.30
C ALA A 149 2.94 -9.45 -0.12
N ASP A 150 3.00 -8.54 -1.07
CA ASP A 150 3.35 -8.80 -2.46
C ASP A 150 4.70 -8.16 -2.75
N TYR A 151 5.64 -8.93 -3.28
CA TYR A 151 7.02 -8.54 -3.58
C TYR A 151 7.25 -8.55 -5.07
N TYR A 152 7.91 -7.52 -5.59
CA TYR A 152 8.19 -7.34 -7.01
C TYR A 152 9.67 -7.00 -7.18
N ARG A 153 10.49 -7.94 -7.68
CA ARG A 153 11.91 -7.70 -7.89
C ARG A 153 12.23 -7.39 -9.35
N THR A 154 13.12 -6.44 -9.54
CA THR A 154 13.71 -6.13 -10.83
C THR A 154 15.18 -5.72 -10.66
N PHE A 155 15.98 -5.99 -11.68
CA PHE A 155 17.37 -5.58 -11.71
C PHE A 155 17.53 -4.38 -12.65
N SER A 156 18.10 -3.28 -12.17
CA SER A 156 18.32 -2.06 -12.94
C SER A 156 19.58 -1.34 -12.46
N GLN A 157 20.35 -0.77 -13.39
CA GLN A 157 21.57 -0.01 -13.08
C GLN A 157 22.49 -0.73 -12.08
N LYS A 158 22.69 -2.04 -12.29
CA LYS A 158 23.52 -2.93 -11.44
C LYS A 158 23.04 -3.06 -9.98
N LYS A 159 21.80 -2.71 -9.70
CA LYS A 159 21.16 -2.86 -8.39
C LYS A 159 19.91 -3.73 -8.49
N CYS A 160 19.66 -4.52 -7.46
CA CYS A 160 18.42 -5.23 -7.27
C CYS A 160 17.46 -4.35 -6.47
N TYR A 161 16.29 -4.08 -7.03
CA TYR A 161 15.20 -3.38 -6.36
C TYR A 161 14.10 -4.36 -6.01
N GLU A 162 13.58 -4.22 -4.79
CA GLU A 162 12.38 -4.90 -4.33
C GLU A 162 11.31 -3.86 -4.00
N LEU A 163 10.21 -3.92 -4.71
CA LEU A 163 9.02 -3.15 -4.43
C LEU A 163 8.06 -4.02 -3.64
N GLN A 164 7.44 -3.46 -2.60
CA GLN A 164 6.55 -4.24 -1.73
C GLN A 164 5.22 -3.52 -1.56
N ILE A 165 4.15 -4.30 -1.54
CA ILE A 165 2.85 -3.88 -1.03
C ILE A 165 2.57 -4.73 0.20
N GLU A 166 2.46 -4.10 1.36
CA GLU A 166 2.24 -4.80 2.62
C GLU A 166 0.93 -4.33 3.27
N ILE A 167 0.12 -5.28 3.71
CA ILE A 167 -1.16 -5.07 4.37
C ILE A 167 -1.13 -5.82 5.70
N SER A 168 -1.48 -5.14 6.78
CA SER A 168 -1.67 -5.75 8.10
C SER A 168 -3.11 -5.56 8.56
N ILE A 169 -3.71 -6.64 9.04
CA ILE A 169 -5.05 -6.65 9.59
C ILE A 169 -5.07 -7.32 10.97
N SER A 170 -5.89 -6.80 11.88
CA SER A 170 -6.15 -7.43 13.17
C SER A 170 -6.92 -8.73 12.99
N ASP A 171 -6.48 -9.80 13.64
CA ASP A 171 -7.19 -11.08 13.75
C ASP A 171 -7.95 -11.18 15.10
N ASP A 172 -8.08 -10.06 15.83
CA ASP A 172 -8.76 -10.01 17.11
C ASP A 172 -10.25 -10.36 16.94
N PRO A 173 -10.74 -11.40 17.64
CA PRO A 173 -12.15 -11.75 17.62
C PRO A 173 -13.08 -10.68 18.23
N ALA A 174 -12.57 -9.68 18.94
CA ALA A 174 -13.39 -8.56 19.44
C ALA A 174 -13.96 -7.69 18.30
N HIS A 175 -13.35 -7.70 17.11
CA HIS A 175 -13.86 -7.08 15.89
C HIS A 175 -14.81 -8.00 15.09
N LYS A 176 -15.59 -8.87 15.79
CA LYS A 176 -16.42 -9.95 15.22
C LYS A 176 -17.62 -9.54 14.35
N ASN A 177 -17.88 -8.26 14.18
CA ASN A 177 -19.02 -7.82 13.36
C ASN A 177 -18.75 -7.87 11.85
N VAL A 178 -17.54 -8.26 11.44
CA VAL A 178 -17.21 -8.53 10.03
C VAL A 178 -17.31 -10.04 9.83
N SER A 179 -18.23 -10.48 8.97
CA SER A 179 -18.51 -11.88 8.62
C SER A 179 -17.25 -12.75 8.59
N ALA A 180 -17.32 -13.95 9.21
CA ALA A 180 -16.25 -14.93 9.34
C ALA A 180 -15.82 -15.59 8.00
N GLY A 181 -15.72 -14.81 6.93
CA GLY A 181 -15.15 -15.22 5.65
C GLY A 181 -13.76 -14.62 5.50
N ASN A 182 -12.83 -15.41 5.05
CA ASN A 182 -11.42 -15.13 4.75
C ASN A 182 -10.96 -13.71 5.10
N SER A 183 -10.16 -13.56 6.13
CA SER A 183 -9.71 -12.29 6.72
C SER A 183 -9.06 -11.28 5.74
N LEU A 184 -8.66 -11.71 4.56
CA LEU A 184 -8.25 -10.88 3.42
C LEU A 184 -9.43 -10.30 2.61
N GLY A 185 -10.68 -10.66 2.94
CA GLY A 185 -11.89 -10.17 2.31
C GLY A 185 -12.43 -8.86 2.90
N ASP A 186 -11.70 -8.21 3.81
CA ASP A 186 -12.04 -6.88 4.33
C ASP A 186 -12.01 -5.87 3.18
N THR A 187 -13.14 -5.20 2.95
CA THR A 187 -13.29 -4.21 1.88
C THR A 187 -12.25 -3.10 1.99
N THR A 188 -11.94 -2.66 3.21
CA THR A 188 -10.94 -1.61 3.46
C THR A 188 -9.53 -2.08 3.12
N ALA A 189 -9.15 -3.30 3.51
CA ALA A 189 -7.85 -3.89 3.16
C ALA A 189 -7.70 -4.07 1.66
N ASN A 190 -8.76 -4.50 0.95
CA ASN A 190 -8.75 -4.62 -0.51
C ASN A 190 -8.65 -3.25 -1.18
N THR A 191 -9.38 -2.23 -0.70
CA THR A 191 -9.30 -0.86 -1.21
C THR A 191 -7.88 -0.31 -1.04
N ALA A 192 -7.27 -0.49 0.15
CA ALA A 192 -5.89 -0.09 0.39
C ALA A 192 -4.92 -0.78 -0.57
N ARG A 193 -5.06 -2.11 -0.75
CA ARG A 193 -4.22 -2.87 -1.69
C ARG A 193 -4.33 -2.37 -3.12
N GLU A 194 -5.54 -2.15 -3.62
CA GLU A 194 -5.74 -1.64 -4.99
C GLU A 194 -5.18 -0.22 -5.16
N SER A 195 -5.34 0.63 -4.15
CA SER A 195 -4.74 1.97 -4.16
C SER A 195 -3.21 1.93 -4.20
N LEU A 196 -2.58 1.04 -3.43
CA LEU A 196 -1.13 0.86 -3.44
C LEU A 196 -0.62 0.23 -4.76
N LYS A 197 -1.42 -0.62 -5.41
CA LYS A 197 -1.13 -1.12 -6.77
C LYS A 197 -1.11 -0.01 -7.82
N LEU A 198 -1.89 1.06 -7.64
CA LEU A 198 -1.81 2.22 -8.54
C LEU A 198 -0.45 2.91 -8.41
N ILE A 199 0.11 3.04 -7.20
CA ILE A 199 1.46 3.55 -6.99
C ILE A 199 2.47 2.63 -7.67
N LEU A 200 2.41 1.32 -7.44
CA LEU A 200 3.26 0.34 -8.09
C LEU A 200 3.22 0.46 -9.62
N SER A 201 2.01 0.60 -10.20
CA SER A 201 1.83 0.73 -11.65
C SER A 201 2.40 2.03 -12.22
N SER A 202 2.61 3.04 -11.38
CA SER A 202 3.19 4.32 -11.77
C SER A 202 4.72 4.31 -11.81
N VAL A 203 5.36 3.28 -11.21
CA VAL A 203 6.83 3.21 -11.12
C VAL A 203 7.48 3.21 -12.51
N VAL A 204 8.44 4.08 -12.67
CA VAL A 204 9.28 4.18 -13.87
C VAL A 204 10.74 4.12 -13.44
N PHE A 205 11.49 3.22 -14.03
CA PHE A 205 12.95 3.21 -13.92
C PHE A 205 13.54 3.97 -15.11
N GLU A 206 14.55 4.80 -14.86
CA GLU A 206 15.25 5.44 -15.94
C GLU A 206 15.90 4.41 -16.86
N LYS A 207 15.97 4.76 -18.16
CA LYS A 207 16.63 3.89 -19.14
C LYS A 207 18.13 3.92 -18.90
N GLU A 208 18.73 2.73 -18.94
CA GLU A 208 20.17 2.55 -19.04
C GLU A 208 20.72 3.17 -20.33
#